data_fa8657adb65b8c1a4d63e2b918000ad8
#
_entry.id   fa8657adb65b8c1a4d63e2b918000ad8
#
_cell.length_a   1.000
_cell.length_b   1.000
_cell.length_c   1.000
_cell.angle_alpha   90.00
_cell.angle_beta   90.00
_cell.angle_gamma   90.00
#
_symmetry.space_group_name_H-M   'P 1'
#
loop_
_entity.id
_entity.type
_entity.pdbx_description
1 polymer ?
#
loop_
_entity_poly.entity_id
_entity_poly.type
_entity_poly.pdbx_seq_one_letter_code
_entity_poly.pdbx_strand_id
1 'polypeptide(L)'
;KCPDISSGRLNPTNSEYVIKNLDFGIDACMKSKDLGLVTGPISKENIVEGGYSFSGHTERIMEKTNSDDVLMLLASERLKVALATTHMPLNKVSESVTTDLIINKVKILNQELKSKFNIEKPKISLLGLNPHAGEGGKLGKEEIEIIIPAVKELIASNVDVSMPLSADTAFNKNLLDETDAYFAMYHDQGLPVLKALSFGDSINITLGVPIVRTSVDHGVALDIAGKGIANNRSEEHTSE
;
A
#
# COMPACT_ATOMS: atom_id res chain seq x y z
N LYS A 1 28.27 14.36 4.09
CA LYS A 1 28.17 14.77 5.49
C LYS A 1 26.85 15.48 5.66
N CYS A 2 26.02 15.05 6.62
CA CYS A 2 24.77 15.74 6.89
C CYS A 2 25.05 17.16 7.41
N PRO A 3 24.37 18.20 6.93
CA PRO A 3 24.42 19.53 7.50
C PRO A 3 23.85 19.55 8.93
N ASP A 4 23.98 20.68 9.63
CA ASP A 4 23.47 20.82 10.98
C ASP A 4 21.96 20.60 11.06
N ILE A 5 21.55 19.75 12.01
CA ILE A 5 20.15 19.36 12.20
C ILE A 5 19.63 20.03 13.48
N SER A 6 18.44 20.61 13.36
CA SER A 6 17.65 21.12 14.50
C SER A 6 16.34 20.36 14.58
N SER A 7 16.10 19.65 15.69
CA SER A 7 14.88 18.87 15.88
C SER A 7 13.61 19.72 15.69
N GLY A 8 12.63 19.19 14.96
CA GLY A 8 11.37 19.87 14.69
C GLY A 8 11.44 21.01 13.65
N ARG A 9 12.59 21.20 13.01
CA ARG A 9 12.77 22.22 11.95
C ARG A 9 13.22 21.58 10.65
N LEU A 10 12.45 21.83 9.61
CA LEU A 10 12.82 21.46 8.24
C LEU A 10 13.98 22.34 7.78
N ASN A 11 14.91 21.75 7.04
CA ASN A 11 16.03 22.46 6.43
C ASN A 11 16.26 21.89 5.02
N PRO A 12 15.95 22.64 3.95
CA PRO A 12 16.12 22.18 2.57
C PRO A 12 17.55 21.78 2.20
N THR A 13 18.58 22.29 2.90
CA THR A 13 19.96 21.89 2.67
C THR A 13 20.25 20.42 3.00
N ASN A 14 19.32 19.74 3.72
CA ASN A 14 19.41 18.31 4.04
C ASN A 14 18.86 17.40 2.92
N SER A 15 18.19 17.97 1.93
CA SER A 15 17.46 17.21 0.89
C SER A 15 18.36 16.24 0.13
N GLU A 16 19.55 16.68 -0.27
CA GLU A 16 20.52 15.82 -0.94
C GLU A 16 20.92 14.61 -0.08
N TYR A 17 21.16 14.83 1.20
CA TYR A 17 21.52 13.76 2.13
C TYR A 17 20.39 12.74 2.28
N VAL A 18 19.16 13.22 2.41
CA VAL A 18 17.96 12.34 2.56
C VAL A 18 17.75 11.48 1.31
N ILE A 19 17.83 12.08 0.10
CA ILE A 19 17.69 11.33 -1.16
C ILE A 19 18.83 10.31 -1.31
N LYS A 20 20.08 10.71 -1.07
CA LYS A 20 21.21 9.79 -1.17
C LYS A 20 21.12 8.62 -0.19
N ASN A 21 20.58 8.84 1.01
CA ASN A 21 20.34 7.78 1.98
C ASN A 21 19.28 6.80 1.50
N LEU A 22 18.17 7.30 0.96
CA LEU A 22 17.13 6.47 0.38
C LEU A 22 17.69 5.65 -0.80
N ASP A 23 18.37 6.29 -1.73
CA ASP A 23 19.00 5.63 -2.88
C ASP A 23 19.98 4.55 -2.47
N PHE A 24 20.81 4.83 -1.45
CA PHE A 24 21.75 3.86 -0.91
C PHE A 24 21.03 2.62 -0.35
N GLY A 25 19.94 2.83 0.41
CA GLY A 25 19.15 1.73 0.94
C GLY A 25 18.53 0.88 -0.16
N ILE A 26 17.95 1.51 -1.19
CA ILE A 26 17.40 0.81 -2.36
C ILE A 26 18.51 0.00 -3.07
N ASP A 27 19.64 0.63 -3.37
CA ASP A 27 20.75 -0.01 -4.08
C ASP A 27 21.36 -1.18 -3.26
N ALA A 28 21.35 -1.11 -1.93
CA ALA A 28 21.77 -2.20 -1.06
C ALA A 28 20.81 -3.40 -1.14
N CYS A 29 19.50 -3.14 -1.04
CA CYS A 29 18.47 -4.18 -1.16
C CYS A 29 18.44 -4.82 -2.56
N MET A 30 18.73 -4.05 -3.61
CA MET A 30 18.85 -4.60 -4.97
C MET A 30 20.03 -5.58 -5.14
N LYS A 31 21.08 -5.44 -4.32
CA LYS A 31 22.27 -6.29 -4.36
C LYS A 31 22.18 -7.55 -3.49
N SER A 32 21.30 -7.55 -2.50
CA SER A 32 21.14 -8.68 -1.57
C SER A 32 19.66 -8.91 -1.25
N LYS A 33 19.22 -10.16 -1.41
CA LYS A 33 17.86 -10.60 -1.05
C LYS A 33 17.66 -10.75 0.46
N ASP A 34 18.73 -10.72 1.23
CA ASP A 34 18.69 -10.83 2.71
C ASP A 34 18.44 -9.47 3.38
N LEU A 35 18.32 -8.40 2.58
CA LEU A 35 18.07 -7.05 3.08
C LEU A 35 16.66 -6.59 2.75
N GLY A 36 16.04 -5.93 3.73
CA GLY A 36 14.78 -5.20 3.58
C GLY A 36 14.99 -3.71 3.81
N LEU A 37 14.20 -2.88 3.13
CA LEU A 37 14.19 -1.43 3.26
C LEU A 37 13.06 -1.00 4.19
N VAL A 38 13.40 -0.51 5.37
CA VAL A 38 12.45 0.13 6.30
C VAL A 38 12.58 1.63 6.17
N THR A 39 11.49 2.33 5.86
CA THR A 39 11.51 3.78 5.68
C THR A 39 10.66 4.49 6.71
N GLY A 40 11.25 5.46 7.40
CA GLY A 40 10.52 6.46 8.18
C GLY A 40 9.86 7.52 7.27
N PRO A 41 9.14 8.49 7.84
CA PRO A 41 8.46 9.52 7.07
C PRO A 41 9.45 10.56 6.49
N ILE A 42 9.06 11.16 5.36
CA ILE A 42 9.83 12.21 4.69
C ILE A 42 8.95 13.42 4.40
N SER A 43 9.47 14.64 4.58
CA SER A 43 8.79 15.87 4.13
C SER A 43 9.07 16.09 2.64
N LYS A 44 8.05 15.83 1.79
CA LYS A 44 8.14 16.09 0.35
C LYS A 44 8.41 17.55 0.03
N GLU A 45 7.73 18.44 0.74
CA GLU A 45 7.88 19.90 0.60
C GLU A 45 9.34 20.32 0.81
N ASN A 46 9.95 19.88 1.90
CA ASN A 46 11.35 20.18 2.21
C ASN A 46 12.33 19.68 1.13
N ILE A 47 12.05 18.52 0.55
CA ILE A 47 12.88 17.95 -0.54
C ILE A 47 12.75 18.81 -1.81
N VAL A 48 11.54 19.22 -2.15
CA VAL A 48 11.25 20.06 -3.33
C VAL A 48 11.87 21.47 -3.14
N GLU A 49 11.75 22.06 -1.96
CA GLU A 49 12.42 23.34 -1.61
C GLU A 49 13.94 23.23 -1.72
N GLY A 50 14.52 22.07 -1.46
CA GLY A 50 15.93 21.77 -1.66
C GLY A 50 16.37 21.62 -3.12
N GLY A 51 15.45 21.83 -4.09
CA GLY A 51 15.70 21.78 -5.52
C GLY A 51 15.63 20.40 -6.16
N TYR A 52 15.09 19.40 -5.46
CA TYR A 52 14.96 18.03 -5.97
C TYR A 52 13.52 17.73 -6.40
N SER A 53 13.36 17.06 -7.54
CA SER A 53 12.09 16.47 -7.93
C SER A 53 11.84 15.21 -7.07
N PHE A 54 10.80 15.24 -6.24
CA PHE A 54 10.46 14.12 -5.36
C PHE A 54 8.96 14.07 -5.11
N SER A 55 8.31 13.05 -5.64
CA SER A 55 6.87 12.79 -5.47
C SER A 55 6.58 11.89 -4.27
N GLY A 56 7.54 11.03 -3.89
CA GLY A 56 7.45 10.17 -2.71
C GLY A 56 8.43 9.00 -2.76
N HIS A 57 8.45 8.24 -1.66
CA HIS A 57 9.28 7.02 -1.58
C HIS A 57 8.92 6.01 -2.67
N THR A 58 7.63 5.77 -2.87
CA THR A 58 7.12 4.76 -3.80
C THR A 58 7.56 5.04 -5.22
N GLU A 59 7.39 6.28 -5.68
CA GLU A 59 7.78 6.72 -7.02
C GLU A 59 9.30 6.66 -7.21
N ARG A 60 10.07 7.03 -6.17
CA ARG A 60 11.52 6.92 -6.19
C ARG A 60 12.00 5.47 -6.26
N ILE A 61 11.35 4.58 -5.52
CA ILE A 61 11.66 3.15 -5.55
C ILE A 61 11.33 2.57 -6.94
N MET A 62 10.16 2.90 -7.51
CA MET A 62 9.80 2.48 -8.87
C MET A 62 10.86 2.90 -9.89
N GLU A 63 11.26 4.18 -9.87
CA GLU A 63 12.28 4.71 -10.75
C GLU A 63 13.60 3.94 -10.61
N LYS A 64 14.09 3.77 -9.38
CA LYS A 64 15.37 3.13 -9.08
C LYS A 64 15.39 1.63 -9.36
N THR A 65 14.26 0.96 -9.23
CA THR A 65 14.11 -0.49 -9.46
C THR A 65 13.61 -0.83 -10.86
N ASN A 66 13.30 0.19 -11.67
CA ASN A 66 12.72 0.05 -13.00
C ASN A 66 11.45 -0.80 -12.98
N SER A 67 10.59 -0.56 -11.97
CA SER A 67 9.31 -1.25 -11.80
C SER A 67 8.20 -0.50 -12.51
N ASP A 68 7.37 -1.21 -13.27
CA ASP A 68 6.31 -0.61 -14.09
C ASP A 68 5.10 -0.16 -13.25
N ASP A 69 4.79 -0.93 -12.19
CA ASP A 69 3.65 -0.65 -11.31
C ASP A 69 3.89 -1.20 -9.90
N VAL A 70 3.21 -0.60 -8.94
CA VAL A 70 3.28 -0.96 -7.52
C VAL A 70 1.89 -1.12 -6.91
N LEU A 71 1.82 -1.84 -5.83
CA LEU A 71 0.60 -2.02 -5.06
C LEU A 71 0.87 -1.72 -3.58
N MET A 72 0.04 -0.87 -2.99
CA MET A 72 0.03 -0.64 -1.56
C MET A 72 -0.72 -1.76 -0.87
N LEU A 73 -0.07 -2.44 0.06
CA LEU A 73 -0.65 -3.41 0.97
C LEU A 73 -0.47 -2.92 2.40
N LEU A 74 -1.56 -2.78 3.13
CA LEU A 74 -1.49 -2.66 4.59
C LEU A 74 -1.76 -4.03 5.20
N ALA A 75 -0.87 -4.45 6.07
CA ALA A 75 -0.89 -5.77 6.67
C ALA A 75 -0.81 -5.70 8.20
N SER A 76 -1.58 -6.57 8.84
CA SER A 76 -1.47 -6.93 10.25
C SER A 76 -1.55 -8.45 10.36
N GLU A 77 -1.38 -9.01 11.55
CA GLU A 77 -1.57 -10.44 11.77
C GLU A 77 -2.96 -10.94 11.34
N ARG A 78 -3.98 -10.09 11.51
CA ARG A 78 -5.39 -10.47 11.31
C ARG A 78 -5.93 -10.17 9.92
N LEU A 79 -5.37 -9.18 9.24
CA LEU A 79 -5.96 -8.66 8.01
C LEU A 79 -4.88 -8.07 7.10
N LYS A 80 -4.95 -8.40 5.81
CA LYS A 80 -4.18 -7.76 4.76
C LYS A 80 -5.13 -7.08 3.79
N VAL A 81 -4.92 -5.79 3.50
CA VAL A 81 -5.75 -5.00 2.58
C VAL A 81 -4.88 -4.35 1.53
N ALA A 82 -5.09 -4.74 0.28
CA ALA A 82 -4.49 -4.10 -0.88
C ALA A 82 -5.47 -3.09 -1.50
N LEU A 83 -4.95 -2.03 -2.09
CA LEU A 83 -5.74 -0.91 -2.58
C LEU A 83 -5.61 -0.76 -4.10
N ALA A 84 -6.74 -0.76 -4.81
CA ALA A 84 -6.77 -0.42 -6.25
C ALA A 84 -6.39 1.05 -6.46
N THR A 85 -6.98 1.95 -5.68
CA THR A 85 -6.68 3.39 -5.67
C THR A 85 -6.26 3.83 -4.26
N THR A 86 -5.33 4.78 -4.17
CA THR A 86 -4.77 5.24 -2.90
C THR A 86 -5.23 6.68 -2.57
N HIS A 87 -4.32 7.64 -2.55
CA HIS A 87 -4.54 9.02 -2.12
C HIS A 87 -5.10 9.89 -3.25
N MET A 88 -6.39 9.78 -3.51
CA MET A 88 -7.10 10.62 -4.49
C MET A 88 -8.46 11.09 -3.97
N PRO A 89 -9.03 12.17 -4.51
CA PRO A 89 -10.37 12.60 -4.15
C PRO A 89 -11.41 11.52 -4.43
N LEU A 90 -12.35 11.32 -3.51
CA LEU A 90 -13.36 10.25 -3.61
C LEU A 90 -14.17 10.32 -4.91
N ASN A 91 -14.47 11.53 -5.39
CA ASN A 91 -15.20 11.73 -6.65
C ASN A 91 -14.41 11.31 -7.91
N LYS A 92 -13.13 10.98 -7.78
CA LYS A 92 -12.29 10.48 -8.87
C LYS A 92 -12.12 8.95 -8.84
N VAL A 93 -12.51 8.31 -7.76
CA VAL A 93 -12.32 6.85 -7.60
C VAL A 93 -13.04 6.07 -8.68
N SER A 94 -14.32 6.31 -8.90
CA SER A 94 -15.11 5.57 -9.90
C SER A 94 -14.52 5.69 -11.31
N GLU A 95 -14.08 6.89 -11.71
CA GLU A 95 -13.42 7.12 -13.01
C GLU A 95 -12.05 6.42 -13.12
N SER A 96 -11.36 6.21 -11.99
CA SER A 96 -10.02 5.63 -11.95
C SER A 96 -10.03 4.11 -11.89
N VAL A 97 -11.11 3.50 -11.41
CA VAL A 97 -11.27 2.05 -11.34
C VAL A 97 -11.60 1.53 -12.75
N THR A 98 -10.64 0.85 -13.36
CA THR A 98 -10.76 0.23 -14.69
C THR A 98 -10.50 -1.28 -14.61
N THR A 99 -10.98 -2.01 -15.61
CA THR A 99 -10.71 -3.45 -15.75
C THR A 99 -9.21 -3.76 -15.71
N ASP A 100 -8.42 -3.04 -16.50
CA ASP A 100 -6.96 -3.22 -16.56
C ASP A 100 -6.27 -2.90 -15.23
N LEU A 101 -6.69 -1.84 -14.54
CA LEU A 101 -6.16 -1.50 -13.21
C LEU A 101 -6.36 -2.67 -12.24
N ILE A 102 -7.59 -3.20 -12.16
CA ILE A 102 -7.92 -4.31 -11.26
C ILE A 102 -7.08 -5.54 -11.61
N ILE A 103 -7.04 -5.91 -12.89
CA ILE A 103 -6.30 -7.08 -13.35
C ILE A 103 -4.82 -6.96 -12.99
N ASN A 104 -4.18 -5.83 -13.30
CA ASN A 104 -2.77 -5.63 -13.04
C ASN A 104 -2.46 -5.65 -11.53
N LYS A 105 -3.22 -4.92 -10.75
CA LYS A 105 -3.02 -4.85 -9.28
C LYS A 105 -3.27 -6.19 -8.59
N VAL A 106 -4.31 -6.93 -8.97
CA VAL A 106 -4.59 -8.25 -8.39
C VAL A 106 -3.55 -9.28 -8.82
N LYS A 107 -3.02 -9.22 -10.05
CA LYS A 107 -1.90 -10.06 -10.47
C LYS A 107 -0.64 -9.79 -9.65
N ILE A 108 -0.31 -8.51 -9.38
CA ILE A 108 0.79 -8.14 -8.47
C ILE A 108 0.52 -8.74 -7.09
N LEU A 109 -0.67 -8.52 -6.51
CA LEU A 109 -1.02 -9.06 -5.20
C LEU A 109 -0.83 -10.57 -5.13
N ASN A 110 -1.40 -11.31 -6.07
CA ASN A 110 -1.31 -12.77 -6.11
C ASN A 110 0.14 -13.27 -6.21
N GLN A 111 0.96 -12.63 -7.05
CA GLN A 111 2.37 -12.99 -7.19
C GLN A 111 3.18 -12.71 -5.93
N GLU A 112 2.95 -11.56 -5.32
CA GLU A 112 3.66 -11.11 -4.12
C GLU A 112 3.26 -11.93 -2.88
N LEU A 113 1.98 -12.32 -2.75
CA LEU A 113 1.53 -13.24 -1.71
C LEU A 113 2.21 -14.60 -1.82
N LYS A 114 2.47 -15.09 -3.04
CA LYS A 114 3.22 -16.33 -3.27
C LYS A 114 4.69 -16.18 -2.93
N SER A 115 5.34 -15.14 -3.42
CA SER A 115 6.79 -14.99 -3.36
C SER A 115 7.31 -14.45 -2.04
N LYS A 116 6.59 -13.48 -1.41
CA LYS A 116 7.04 -12.81 -0.18
C LYS A 116 6.33 -13.31 1.08
N PHE A 117 5.11 -13.86 0.95
CA PHE A 117 4.35 -14.37 2.10
C PHE A 117 4.29 -15.91 2.14
N ASN A 118 4.91 -16.61 1.17
CA ASN A 118 4.94 -18.07 1.05
C ASN A 118 3.55 -18.73 1.02
N ILE A 119 2.55 -18.05 0.44
CA ILE A 119 1.19 -18.58 0.28
C ILE A 119 1.09 -19.21 -1.11
N GLU A 120 1.11 -20.52 -1.22
CA GLU A 120 1.12 -21.21 -2.54
C GLU A 120 -0.12 -20.90 -3.39
N LYS A 121 -1.29 -20.82 -2.77
CA LYS A 121 -2.59 -20.57 -3.41
C LYS A 121 -3.33 -19.45 -2.70
N PRO A 122 -2.96 -18.18 -2.94
CA PRO A 122 -3.59 -17.06 -2.26
C PRO A 122 -5.07 -16.95 -2.59
N LYS A 123 -5.92 -16.82 -1.58
CA LYS A 123 -7.33 -16.51 -1.71
C LYS A 123 -7.55 -15.02 -1.52
N ILE A 124 -8.00 -14.34 -2.58
CA ILE A 124 -8.20 -12.90 -2.59
C ILE A 124 -9.70 -12.58 -2.56
N SER A 125 -10.14 -11.89 -1.52
CA SER A 125 -11.50 -11.36 -1.43
C SER A 125 -11.55 -9.96 -2.03
N LEU A 126 -12.21 -9.82 -3.18
CA LEU A 126 -12.31 -8.56 -3.90
C LEU A 126 -13.62 -7.85 -3.51
N LEU A 127 -13.52 -6.57 -3.10
CA LEU A 127 -14.67 -5.77 -2.73
C LEU A 127 -15.33 -5.12 -3.96
N GLY A 128 -16.63 -4.96 -3.94
CA GLY A 128 -17.33 -4.09 -4.90
C GLY A 128 -16.97 -2.61 -4.64
N LEU A 129 -17.24 -1.75 -5.61
CA LEU A 129 -17.07 -0.30 -5.47
C LEU A 129 -18.29 0.33 -4.78
N ASN A 130 -19.47 -0.08 -5.21
CA ASN A 130 -20.74 0.49 -4.77
C ASN A 130 -21.32 -0.25 -3.55
N PRO A 131 -22.22 0.39 -2.78
CA PRO A 131 -22.97 -0.29 -1.73
C PRO A 131 -23.65 -1.56 -2.25
N HIS A 132 -23.61 -2.63 -1.45
CA HIS A 132 -24.17 -3.94 -1.79
C HIS A 132 -23.64 -4.51 -3.13
N ALA A 133 -22.37 -4.17 -3.46
CA ALA A 133 -21.73 -4.56 -4.73
C ALA A 133 -22.64 -4.21 -5.96
N GLY A 134 -23.21 -2.99 -5.93
CA GLY A 134 -24.02 -2.43 -7.01
C GLY A 134 -25.46 -2.95 -7.10
N GLU A 135 -25.86 -3.91 -6.25
CA GLU A 135 -27.22 -4.50 -6.21
C GLU A 135 -27.79 -4.82 -7.61
N GLY A 136 -26.98 -5.54 -8.41
CA GLY A 136 -27.39 -5.91 -9.78
C GLY A 136 -27.50 -4.71 -10.74
N GLY A 137 -26.76 -3.64 -10.49
CA GLY A 137 -26.72 -2.43 -11.32
C GLY A 137 -27.71 -1.35 -10.90
N LYS A 138 -28.42 -1.53 -9.77
CA LYS A 138 -29.35 -0.51 -9.26
C LYS A 138 -28.66 0.61 -8.50
N LEU A 139 -27.52 0.31 -7.88
CA LEU A 139 -26.70 1.25 -7.10
C LEU A 139 -25.38 1.60 -7.77
N GLY A 140 -25.28 1.42 -9.07
CA GLY A 140 -24.08 1.64 -9.87
C GLY A 140 -23.87 0.46 -10.83
N LYS A 141 -23.11 0.67 -11.87
CA LYS A 141 -22.86 -0.34 -12.91
C LYS A 141 -21.39 -0.80 -12.97
N GLU A 142 -20.54 -0.20 -12.18
CA GLU A 142 -19.08 -0.46 -12.18
C GLU A 142 -18.80 -1.95 -11.89
N GLU A 143 -19.60 -2.59 -11.05
CA GLU A 143 -19.45 -4.04 -10.81
C GLU A 143 -19.73 -4.84 -12.09
N ILE A 144 -20.78 -4.52 -12.82
CA ILE A 144 -21.19 -5.26 -14.02
C ILE A 144 -20.27 -4.94 -15.20
N GLU A 145 -19.94 -3.66 -15.39
CA GLU A 145 -19.25 -3.18 -16.59
C GLU A 145 -17.71 -3.26 -16.47
N ILE A 146 -17.17 -3.25 -15.25
CA ILE A 146 -15.71 -3.14 -15.00
C ILE A 146 -15.22 -4.31 -14.12
N ILE A 147 -15.78 -4.47 -12.90
CA ILE A 147 -15.17 -5.33 -11.88
C ILE A 147 -15.40 -6.81 -12.21
N ILE A 148 -16.62 -7.20 -12.55
CA ILE A 148 -16.95 -8.60 -12.91
C ILE A 148 -16.15 -9.08 -14.15
N PRO A 149 -16.03 -8.28 -15.23
CA PRO A 149 -15.13 -8.62 -16.34
C PRO A 149 -13.68 -8.87 -15.91
N ALA A 150 -13.11 -7.99 -15.05
CA ALA A 150 -11.77 -8.16 -14.50
C ALA A 150 -11.63 -9.46 -13.71
N VAL A 151 -12.59 -9.75 -12.81
CA VAL A 151 -12.58 -10.98 -12.01
C VAL A 151 -12.65 -12.23 -12.89
N LYS A 152 -13.49 -12.23 -13.93
CA LYS A 152 -13.58 -13.37 -14.85
C LYS A 152 -12.28 -13.64 -15.58
N GLU A 153 -11.55 -12.60 -16.00
CA GLU A 153 -10.24 -12.74 -16.63
C GLU A 153 -9.18 -13.25 -15.64
N LEU A 154 -9.20 -12.77 -14.40
CA LEU A 154 -8.31 -13.24 -13.34
C LEU A 154 -8.53 -14.72 -13.02
N ILE A 155 -9.78 -15.17 -12.89
CA ILE A 155 -10.13 -16.58 -12.68
C ILE A 155 -9.67 -17.43 -13.87
N ALA A 156 -9.88 -16.97 -15.10
CA ALA A 156 -9.41 -17.64 -16.31
C ALA A 156 -7.85 -17.75 -16.35
N SER A 157 -7.16 -16.84 -15.64
CA SER A 157 -5.71 -16.83 -15.46
C SER A 157 -5.23 -17.61 -14.22
N ASN A 158 -6.10 -18.46 -13.62
CA ASN A 158 -5.83 -19.24 -12.40
C ASN A 158 -5.49 -18.41 -11.16
N VAL A 159 -6.07 -17.24 -11.02
CA VAL A 159 -6.05 -16.46 -9.78
C VAL A 159 -7.31 -16.80 -8.97
N ASP A 160 -7.12 -17.20 -7.70
CA ASP A 160 -8.24 -17.45 -6.78
C ASP A 160 -8.72 -16.12 -6.19
N VAL A 161 -9.70 -15.54 -6.85
CA VAL A 161 -10.29 -14.25 -6.48
C VAL A 161 -11.81 -14.37 -6.45
N SER A 162 -12.44 -13.80 -5.42
CA SER A 162 -13.90 -13.82 -5.28
C SER A 162 -14.59 -12.92 -6.32
N MET A 163 -15.86 -13.21 -6.62
CA MET A 163 -16.75 -12.20 -7.20
C MET A 163 -16.83 -10.99 -6.27
N PRO A 164 -17.21 -9.79 -6.80
CA PRO A 164 -17.23 -8.58 -5.96
C PRO A 164 -18.15 -8.76 -4.75
N LEU A 165 -17.56 -8.63 -3.56
CA LEU A 165 -18.24 -8.75 -2.27
C LEU A 165 -18.79 -7.39 -1.83
N SER A 166 -19.91 -7.41 -1.12
CA SER A 166 -20.43 -6.23 -0.45
C SER A 166 -19.52 -5.87 0.74
N ALA A 167 -18.95 -4.66 0.75
CA ALA A 167 -17.91 -4.28 1.73
C ALA A 167 -18.44 -4.29 3.18
N ASP A 168 -19.72 -4.01 3.40
CA ASP A 168 -20.35 -4.01 4.74
C ASP A 168 -20.46 -5.40 5.37
N THR A 169 -20.42 -6.46 4.58
CA THR A 169 -20.52 -7.85 5.04
C THR A 169 -19.24 -8.66 4.79
N ALA A 170 -18.31 -8.15 4.01
CA ALA A 170 -17.11 -8.88 3.60
C ALA A 170 -16.14 -9.21 4.74
N PHE A 171 -16.14 -8.43 5.81
CA PHE A 171 -15.21 -8.60 6.93
C PHE A 171 -15.81 -9.40 8.10
N ASN A 172 -16.76 -10.29 7.83
CA ASN A 172 -17.26 -11.20 8.85
C ASN A 172 -16.21 -12.28 9.19
N LYS A 173 -16.38 -12.90 10.35
CA LYS A 173 -15.41 -13.85 10.88
C LYS A 173 -15.08 -15.00 9.91
N ASN A 174 -16.08 -15.57 9.26
CA ASN A 174 -15.85 -16.71 8.37
C ASN A 174 -14.99 -16.32 7.15
N LEU A 175 -15.30 -15.18 6.53
CA LEU A 175 -14.52 -14.69 5.40
C LEU A 175 -13.12 -14.23 5.83
N LEU A 176 -12.96 -13.64 7.03
CA LEU A 176 -11.64 -13.30 7.56
C LEU A 176 -10.76 -14.54 7.74
N ASP A 177 -11.32 -15.64 8.22
CA ASP A 177 -10.59 -16.90 8.43
C ASP A 177 -10.23 -17.62 7.12
N GLU A 178 -10.94 -17.34 6.03
CA GLU A 178 -10.75 -17.98 4.72
C GLU A 178 -9.97 -17.13 3.69
N THR A 179 -9.72 -15.85 3.99
CA THR A 179 -9.14 -14.88 3.06
C THR A 179 -7.70 -14.55 3.41
N ASP A 180 -6.78 -14.71 2.47
CA ASP A 180 -5.39 -14.31 2.66
C ASP A 180 -5.17 -12.80 2.50
N ALA A 181 -5.90 -12.14 1.59
CA ALA A 181 -5.87 -10.70 1.42
C ALA A 181 -7.19 -10.17 0.83
N TYR A 182 -7.59 -9.00 1.27
CA TYR A 182 -8.68 -8.23 0.69
C TYR A 182 -8.14 -7.25 -0.36
N PHE A 183 -8.89 -7.10 -1.45
CA PHE A 183 -8.61 -6.09 -2.46
C PHE A 183 -9.73 -5.05 -2.45
N ALA A 184 -9.42 -3.87 -1.94
CA ALA A 184 -10.36 -2.76 -1.82
C ALA A 184 -10.22 -1.78 -2.99
N MET A 185 -11.33 -1.20 -3.44
CA MET A 185 -11.34 -0.28 -4.56
C MET A 185 -10.74 1.08 -4.20
N TYR A 186 -10.84 1.50 -2.94
CA TYR A 186 -10.30 2.77 -2.46
C TYR A 186 -9.89 2.70 -0.99
N HIS A 187 -9.11 3.68 -0.58
CA HIS A 187 -8.46 3.77 0.71
C HIS A 187 -9.42 3.56 1.89
N ASP A 188 -10.48 4.37 2.02
CA ASP A 188 -11.36 4.33 3.17
C ASP A 188 -12.39 3.18 3.12
N GLN A 189 -12.35 2.33 2.10
CA GLN A 189 -13.15 1.11 2.06
C GLN A 189 -12.56 0.00 2.94
N GLY A 190 -11.23 -0.11 2.98
CA GLY A 190 -10.54 -1.20 3.69
C GLY A 190 -9.81 -0.76 4.96
N LEU A 191 -9.20 0.43 4.96
CA LEU A 191 -8.34 0.86 6.05
C LEU A 191 -9.04 1.10 7.40
N PRO A 192 -10.24 1.66 7.46
CA PRO A 192 -10.95 1.79 8.73
C PRO A 192 -11.18 0.45 9.43
N VAL A 193 -11.48 -0.60 8.65
CA VAL A 193 -11.67 -1.95 9.19
C VAL A 193 -10.34 -2.51 9.70
N LEU A 194 -9.26 -2.40 8.92
CA LEU A 194 -7.94 -2.82 9.33
C LEU A 194 -7.50 -2.13 10.62
N LYS A 195 -7.67 -0.82 10.70
CA LYS A 195 -7.31 -0.04 11.89
C LYS A 195 -8.21 -0.35 13.10
N ALA A 196 -9.48 -0.65 12.89
CA ALA A 196 -10.37 -1.07 13.96
C ALA A 196 -9.98 -2.43 14.57
N LEU A 197 -9.50 -3.37 13.73
CA LEU A 197 -9.07 -4.70 14.16
C LEU A 197 -7.63 -4.74 14.72
N SER A 198 -6.76 -3.81 14.28
CA SER A 198 -5.31 -3.88 14.51
C SER A 198 -4.70 -2.49 14.66
N PHE A 199 -5.32 -1.62 15.48
CA PHE A 199 -4.84 -0.24 15.66
C PHE A 199 -3.42 -0.22 16.27
N GLY A 200 -2.48 0.37 15.54
CA GLY A 200 -1.07 0.47 15.96
C GLY A 200 -0.21 -0.73 15.59
N ASP A 201 -0.79 -1.82 15.07
CA ASP A 201 -0.07 -3.05 14.74
C ASP A 201 -0.09 -3.33 13.20
N SER A 202 -0.38 -2.33 12.40
CA SER A 202 -0.38 -2.46 10.94
C SER A 202 0.85 -1.82 10.31
N ILE A 203 1.38 -2.47 9.29
CA ILE A 203 2.50 -2.00 8.48
C ILE A 203 2.06 -1.72 7.05
N ASN A 204 2.71 -0.75 6.41
CA ASN A 204 2.52 -0.48 4.99
C ASN A 204 3.65 -1.13 4.20
N ILE A 205 3.28 -2.02 3.27
CA ILE A 205 4.21 -2.77 2.43
C ILE A 205 4.01 -2.32 0.98
N THR A 206 5.12 -2.07 0.28
CA THR A 206 5.10 -1.80 -1.17
C THR A 206 5.34 -3.10 -1.93
N LEU A 207 4.35 -3.56 -2.67
CA LEU A 207 4.41 -4.73 -3.54
C LEU A 207 4.66 -4.31 -5.01
N GLY A 208 5.10 -5.26 -5.85
CA GLY A 208 5.42 -5.01 -7.27
C GLY A 208 6.83 -4.46 -7.49
N VAL A 209 7.66 -4.41 -6.45
CA VAL A 209 9.08 -4.06 -6.54
C VAL A 209 9.97 -5.25 -6.18
N PRO A 210 11.19 -5.36 -6.75
CA PRO A 210 12.08 -6.52 -6.54
C PRO A 210 12.70 -6.57 -5.14
N ILE A 211 12.44 -5.61 -4.30
CA ILE A 211 12.93 -5.53 -2.90
C ILE A 211 11.78 -5.68 -1.91
N VAL A 212 12.07 -6.08 -0.68
CA VAL A 212 11.13 -5.95 0.43
C VAL A 212 11.21 -4.53 0.96
N ARG A 213 10.09 -3.81 0.92
CA ARG A 213 10.00 -2.46 1.48
C ARG A 213 8.79 -2.32 2.36
N THR A 214 9.04 -1.90 3.59
CA THR A 214 8.02 -1.54 4.57
C THR A 214 8.14 -0.06 4.95
N SER A 215 7.06 0.52 5.43
CA SER A 215 7.06 1.88 5.95
C SER A 215 6.07 2.04 7.10
N VAL A 216 6.37 3.03 7.93
CA VAL A 216 5.47 3.49 8.98
C VAL A 216 4.20 4.11 8.37
N ASP A 217 3.11 4.08 9.13
CA ASP A 217 1.80 4.64 8.76
C ASP A 217 1.54 6.00 9.45
N HIS A 218 2.59 6.85 9.56
CA HIS A 218 2.49 8.20 10.13
C HIS A 218 3.38 9.20 9.37
N GLY A 219 3.10 10.49 9.56
CA GLY A 219 3.89 11.58 8.98
C GLY A 219 5.10 11.98 9.84
N VAL A 220 5.77 13.05 9.43
CA VAL A 220 7.02 13.54 10.06
C VAL A 220 6.86 14.09 11.47
N ALA A 221 5.63 14.39 11.92
CA ALA A 221 5.29 14.77 13.28
C ALA A 221 6.24 15.82 13.92
N LEU A 222 6.51 16.90 13.18
CA LEU A 222 7.49 17.93 13.57
C LEU A 222 7.17 18.58 14.93
N ASP A 223 5.90 18.61 15.30
CA ASP A 223 5.39 19.17 16.55
C ASP A 223 5.87 18.43 17.80
N ILE A 224 6.18 17.14 17.69
CA ILE A 224 6.69 16.31 18.78
C ILE A 224 8.17 15.96 18.67
N ALA A 225 8.81 16.36 17.57
CA ALA A 225 10.22 16.04 17.33
C ALA A 225 11.15 16.61 18.43
N GLY A 226 12.00 15.77 18.98
CA GLY A 226 12.93 16.12 20.05
C GLY A 226 12.30 16.21 21.45
N LYS A 227 10.99 15.93 21.62
CA LYS A 227 10.31 15.97 22.92
C LYS A 227 10.34 14.64 23.69
N GLY A 228 10.79 13.55 23.07
CA GLY A 228 10.83 12.23 23.70
C GLY A 228 9.47 11.61 24.01
N ILE A 229 8.39 12.04 23.30
CA ILE A 229 7.02 11.59 23.52
C ILE A 229 6.44 10.84 22.31
N ALA A 230 7.25 10.59 21.28
CA ALA A 230 6.83 9.80 20.13
C ALA A 230 6.57 8.35 20.55
N ASN A 231 5.52 7.76 19.97
CA ASN A 231 5.27 6.33 20.08
C ASN A 231 5.95 5.63 18.91
N ASN A 232 6.96 4.80 19.18
CA ASN A 232 7.76 4.09 18.18
C ASN A 232 7.13 2.76 17.72
N ARG A 233 5.96 2.41 18.18
CA ARG A 233 5.35 1.09 17.95
C ARG A 233 5.19 0.75 16.46
N SER A 234 4.82 1.73 15.64
CA SER A 234 4.72 1.54 14.20
C SER A 234 6.07 1.23 13.53
N GLU A 235 7.17 1.77 14.05
CA GLU A 235 8.52 1.51 13.53
C GLU A 235 9.06 0.15 14.00
N GLU A 236 8.72 -0.26 15.21
CA GLU A 236 9.06 -1.59 15.75
C GLU A 236 8.45 -2.67 14.87
N HIS A 237 7.12 -2.68 14.68
CA HIS A 237 6.44 -3.67 13.84
C HIS A 237 6.84 -3.63 12.37
N THR A 238 7.29 -2.48 11.88
CA THR A 238 7.75 -2.34 10.49
C THR A 238 9.10 -3.02 10.25
N SER A 239 9.91 -3.19 11.31
CA SER A 239 11.24 -3.78 11.26
C SER A 239 11.29 -5.27 11.63
N GLU A 240 10.25 -5.80 12.26
CA GLU A 240 10.08 -7.23 12.58
C GLU A 240 9.61 -8.03 11.35
#